data_a34630146ce75a744cd9154c1696afab
#
_entry.id   a34630146ce75a744cd9154c1696afab
#
_cell.length_a   1.000
_cell.length_b   1.000
_cell.length_c   1.000
_cell.angle_alpha   90.00
_cell.angle_beta   90.00
_cell.angle_gamma   90.00
#
_symmetry.space_group_name_H-M   'P 1'
#
loop_
_entity.id
_entity.type
_entity.pdbx_description
1 polymer ?
#
loop_
_entity_poly.entity_id
_entity_poly.type
_entity_poly.pdbx_seq_one_letter_code
_entity_poly.pdbx_strand_id
1 'polypeptide(L)'
;MEYKVEKAEKSTVKISITLNHEEWEAAQEAAYNKTKGKYSLPGFRKGKVPMKMLENAYGKGIFYEDAINESFPKYYYEILEKEPSVEAVSAPDLDIGDFSEDGITYVATVAVKPEVKIGAYTGISFAKTEYNVKDEAVEAEIE
;
A
#
# COMPACT_ATOMS: atom_id res chain seq x y z
N MET A 1 -1.31 -1.94 18.55
CA MET A 1 -1.13 -1.47 17.16
C MET A 1 -1.19 0.05 17.13
N GLU A 2 -0.18 0.71 16.60
CA GLU A 2 -0.16 2.13 16.29
C GLU A 2 -0.11 2.32 14.78
N TYR A 3 -0.79 3.34 14.25
CA TYR A 3 -0.73 3.65 12.84
C TYR A 3 -0.62 5.15 12.60
N LYS A 4 0.03 5.52 11.50
CA LYS A 4 0.19 6.90 11.07
C LYS A 4 -0.13 7.00 9.57
N VAL A 5 -0.98 7.95 9.22
CA VAL A 5 -1.38 8.20 7.83
C VAL A 5 -0.74 9.49 7.37
N GLU A 6 0.11 9.42 6.36
CA GLU A 6 0.81 10.58 5.78
C GLU A 6 0.40 10.73 4.31
N LYS A 7 -0.06 11.92 3.94
CA LYS A 7 -0.33 12.25 2.53
C LYS A 7 1.02 12.42 1.82
N ALA A 8 1.23 11.62 0.79
CA ALA A 8 2.39 11.73 -0.09
C ALA A 8 2.02 12.49 -1.37
N GLU A 9 3.01 12.73 -2.22
CA GLU A 9 2.80 13.43 -3.49
C GLU A 9 1.98 12.60 -4.49
N LYS A 10 1.34 13.26 -5.45
CA LYS A 10 0.63 12.63 -6.58
C LYS A 10 -0.52 11.70 -6.20
N SER A 11 -1.37 12.13 -5.24
CA SER A 11 -2.55 11.36 -4.83
C SER A 11 -2.21 9.97 -4.27
N THR A 12 -1.09 9.88 -3.56
CA THR A 12 -0.71 8.69 -2.79
C THR A 12 -0.73 8.97 -1.30
N VAL A 13 -1.02 7.95 -0.52
CA VAL A 13 -1.00 7.99 0.94
C VAL A 13 -0.06 6.90 1.44
N LYS A 14 0.79 7.25 2.36
CA LYS A 14 1.62 6.31 3.10
C LYS A 14 0.97 6.00 4.44
N ILE A 15 0.73 4.75 4.71
CA ILE A 15 0.19 4.25 5.96
C ILE A 15 1.30 3.47 6.65
N SER A 16 1.82 4.02 7.73
CA SER A 16 2.80 3.32 8.57
C SER A 16 2.06 2.61 9.69
N ILE A 17 2.22 1.31 9.79
CA ILE A 17 1.57 0.45 10.78
C ILE A 17 2.67 -0.14 11.66
N THR A 18 2.67 0.17 12.93
CA THR A 18 3.63 -0.35 13.89
C THR A 18 2.93 -1.37 14.78
N LEU A 19 3.41 -2.61 14.74
CA LEU A 19 2.99 -3.68 15.62
C LEU A 19 3.95 -3.77 16.81
N ASN A 20 3.40 -3.92 18.00
CA ASN A 20 4.19 -4.19 19.18
C ASN A 20 4.67 -5.66 19.20
N HIS A 21 5.56 -5.98 20.13
CA HIS A 21 6.15 -7.31 20.26
C HIS A 21 5.10 -8.43 20.38
N GLU A 22 4.08 -8.24 21.21
CA GLU A 22 3.02 -9.24 21.44
C GLU A 22 2.19 -9.51 20.17
N GLU A 23 1.85 -8.44 19.43
CA GLU A 23 1.10 -8.54 18.18
C GLU A 23 1.93 -9.23 17.08
N TRP A 24 3.24 -8.95 17.06
CA TRP A 24 4.15 -9.57 16.12
C TRP A 24 4.40 -11.05 16.43
N GLU A 25 4.57 -11.43 17.70
CA GLU A 25 4.65 -12.85 18.10
C GLU A 25 3.38 -13.62 17.74
N ALA A 26 2.20 -13.03 17.98
CA ALA A 26 0.93 -13.63 17.60
C ALA A 26 0.81 -13.83 16.08
N ALA A 27 1.30 -12.88 15.27
CA ALA A 27 1.32 -13.01 13.83
C ALA A 27 2.25 -14.14 13.35
N GLN A 28 3.44 -14.26 13.96
CA GLN A 28 4.38 -15.35 13.69
C GLN A 28 3.80 -16.71 14.08
N GLU A 29 3.13 -16.80 15.22
CA GLU A 29 2.48 -18.05 15.66
C GLU A 29 1.34 -18.45 14.71
N ALA A 30 0.55 -17.51 14.23
CA ALA A 30 -0.48 -17.76 13.24
C ALA A 30 0.12 -18.26 11.91
N ALA A 31 1.18 -17.64 11.43
CA ALA A 31 1.92 -18.06 10.24
C ALA A 31 2.51 -19.45 10.40
N TYR A 32 3.16 -19.73 11.55
CA TYR A 32 3.66 -21.06 11.86
C TYR A 32 2.54 -22.11 11.81
N ASN A 33 1.40 -21.85 12.44
CA ASN A 33 0.27 -22.79 12.47
C ASN A 33 -0.26 -23.15 11.08
N LYS A 34 -0.24 -22.20 10.14
CA LYS A 34 -0.63 -22.41 8.74
C LYS A 34 0.44 -23.13 7.92
N THR A 35 1.71 -22.82 8.16
CA THR A 35 2.81 -23.24 7.29
C THR A 35 3.62 -24.41 7.85
N LYS A 36 3.45 -24.79 9.13
CA LYS A 36 4.16 -25.91 9.76
C LYS A 36 4.08 -27.23 8.99
N GLY A 37 3.04 -27.43 8.21
CA GLY A 37 2.87 -28.59 7.35
C GLY A 37 3.78 -28.61 6.13
N LYS A 38 4.39 -27.48 5.73
CA LYS A 38 5.34 -27.36 4.62
C LYS A 38 6.75 -27.81 5.02
N TYR A 39 7.10 -27.69 6.29
CA TYR A 39 8.43 -27.94 6.82
C TYR A 39 8.57 -29.32 7.44
N SER A 40 9.74 -29.93 7.25
CA SER A 40 10.09 -31.19 7.87
C SER A 40 11.53 -31.15 8.39
N LEU A 41 11.76 -31.72 9.55
CA LEU A 41 13.09 -31.86 10.14
C LEU A 41 13.35 -33.34 10.42
N PRO A 42 14.58 -33.84 10.20
CA PRO A 42 14.98 -35.19 10.59
C PRO A 42 14.66 -35.44 12.07
N GLY A 43 14.01 -36.54 12.38
CA GLY A 43 13.55 -36.90 13.75
C GLY A 43 12.17 -36.38 14.15
N PHE A 44 11.53 -35.57 13.33
CA PHE A 44 10.18 -35.07 13.60
C PHE A 44 9.19 -35.45 12.49
N ARG A 45 7.95 -35.75 12.91
CA ARG A 45 6.85 -35.94 11.96
C ARG A 45 6.50 -34.60 11.30
N LYS A 46 6.28 -34.59 9.99
CA LYS A 46 5.84 -33.42 9.21
C LYS A 46 4.66 -32.69 9.89
N GLY A 47 4.81 -31.38 10.10
CA GLY A 47 3.81 -30.54 10.75
C GLY A 47 3.76 -30.65 12.28
N LYS A 48 4.67 -31.38 12.91
CA LYS A 48 4.78 -31.49 14.38
C LYS A 48 6.13 -30.98 14.92
N VAL A 49 6.89 -30.30 14.10
CA VAL A 49 8.16 -29.67 14.51
C VAL A 49 7.84 -28.40 15.29
N PRO A 50 8.35 -28.23 16.52
CA PRO A 50 8.16 -26.97 17.27
C PRO A 50 8.74 -25.76 16.53
N MET A 51 8.09 -24.58 16.65
CA MET A 51 8.51 -23.35 16.00
C MET A 51 10.00 -23.02 16.22
N LYS A 52 10.44 -23.05 17.48
CA LYS A 52 11.85 -22.79 17.86
C LYS A 52 12.86 -23.72 17.17
N MET A 53 12.47 -24.97 16.90
CA MET A 53 13.34 -25.91 16.19
C MET A 53 13.44 -25.57 14.69
N LEU A 54 12.36 -25.09 14.08
CA LEU A 54 12.37 -24.62 12.70
C LEU A 54 13.18 -23.34 12.55
N GLU A 55 13.04 -22.40 13.49
CA GLU A 55 13.85 -21.18 13.55
C GLU A 55 15.35 -21.45 13.71
N ASN A 56 15.71 -22.45 14.52
CA ASN A 56 17.11 -22.85 14.68
C ASN A 56 17.68 -23.53 13.44
N ALA A 57 16.86 -24.27 12.70
CA ALA A 57 17.31 -25.02 11.53
C ALA A 57 17.34 -24.17 10.24
N TYR A 58 16.38 -23.29 10.07
CA TYR A 58 16.18 -22.51 8.85
C TYR A 58 16.40 -21.00 9.04
N GLY A 59 16.59 -20.55 10.27
CA GLY A 59 16.76 -19.15 10.65
C GLY A 59 15.47 -18.52 11.17
N LYS A 60 15.63 -17.48 12.04
CA LYS A 60 14.49 -16.78 12.67
C LYS A 60 13.53 -16.15 11.67
N GLY A 61 14.01 -15.79 10.48
CA GLY A 61 13.23 -15.13 9.44
C GLY A 61 12.27 -16.02 8.63
N ILE A 62 12.29 -17.35 8.86
CA ILE A 62 11.53 -18.30 8.03
C ILE A 62 10.02 -18.02 8.01
N PHE A 63 9.48 -17.46 9.07
CA PHE A 63 8.04 -17.16 9.19
C PHE A 63 7.71 -15.70 8.95
N TYR A 64 8.69 -14.82 8.72
CA TYR A 64 8.45 -13.38 8.62
C TYR A 64 7.58 -13.01 7.42
N GLU A 65 7.89 -13.55 6.25
CA GLU A 65 7.09 -13.32 5.04
C GLU A 65 5.65 -13.83 5.20
N ASP A 66 5.48 -15.04 5.71
CA ASP A 66 4.15 -15.62 5.97
C ASP A 66 3.39 -14.83 7.06
N ALA A 67 4.08 -14.35 8.10
CA ALA A 67 3.50 -13.53 9.16
C ALA A 67 3.05 -12.16 8.66
N ILE A 68 3.84 -11.52 7.81
CA ILE A 68 3.52 -10.26 7.16
C ILE A 68 2.28 -10.42 6.26
N ASN A 69 2.29 -11.43 5.39
CA ASN A 69 1.19 -11.70 4.47
C ASN A 69 -0.12 -12.04 5.18
N GLU A 70 -0.05 -12.58 6.39
CA GLU A 70 -1.23 -12.93 7.20
C GLU A 70 -1.74 -11.74 8.03
N SER A 71 -0.83 -10.98 8.63
CA SER A 71 -1.19 -9.90 9.56
C SER A 71 -1.53 -8.60 8.84
N PHE A 72 -0.79 -8.25 7.79
CA PHE A 72 -0.94 -6.99 7.09
C PHE A 72 -2.37 -6.74 6.56
N PRO A 73 -3.04 -7.66 5.83
CA PRO A 73 -4.39 -7.41 5.33
C PRO A 73 -5.38 -7.10 6.45
N LYS A 74 -5.27 -7.81 7.58
CA LYS A 74 -6.15 -7.61 8.72
C LYS A 74 -6.06 -6.19 9.27
N TYR A 75 -4.84 -5.73 9.55
CA TYR A 75 -4.62 -4.38 10.08
C TYR A 75 -4.89 -3.29 9.06
N TYR A 76 -4.59 -3.53 7.79
CA TYR A 76 -4.86 -2.60 6.72
C TYR A 76 -6.36 -2.33 6.54
N TYR A 77 -7.19 -3.37 6.51
CA TYR A 77 -8.64 -3.20 6.42
C TYR A 77 -9.22 -2.51 7.66
N GLU A 78 -8.72 -2.83 8.85
CA GLU A 78 -9.15 -2.15 10.09
C GLU A 78 -8.85 -0.65 10.06
N ILE A 79 -7.73 -0.24 9.47
CA ILE A 79 -7.37 1.16 9.31
C ILE A 79 -8.27 1.85 8.27
N LEU A 80 -8.55 1.19 7.15
CA LEU A 80 -9.46 1.74 6.14
C LEU A 80 -10.88 1.95 6.67
N GLU A 81 -11.35 1.09 7.58
CA GLU A 81 -12.65 1.25 8.24
C GLU A 81 -12.65 2.46 9.21
N LYS A 82 -11.53 2.71 9.89
CA LYS A 82 -11.37 3.84 10.81
C LYS A 82 -11.15 5.17 10.10
N GLU A 83 -10.54 5.14 8.92
CA GLU A 83 -10.20 6.32 8.12
C GLU A 83 -10.91 6.31 6.75
N PRO A 84 -12.22 6.60 6.72
CA PRO A 84 -13.00 6.60 5.47
C PRO A 84 -12.58 7.69 4.48
N SER A 85 -11.71 8.61 4.91
CA SER A 85 -11.09 9.61 4.03
C SER A 85 -10.07 9.03 3.06
N VAL A 86 -9.59 7.79 3.30
CA VAL A 86 -8.63 7.09 2.46
C VAL A 86 -9.38 6.16 1.50
N GLU A 87 -9.88 6.72 0.39
CA GLU A 87 -10.45 5.92 -0.71
C GLU A 87 -9.32 5.27 -1.52
N ALA A 88 -8.90 4.07 -1.12
CA ALA A 88 -7.89 3.29 -1.84
C ALA A 88 -8.41 2.86 -3.22
N VAL A 89 -7.69 3.22 -4.27
CA VAL A 89 -8.04 2.90 -5.67
C VAL A 89 -7.24 1.72 -6.21
N SER A 90 -6.11 1.42 -5.59
CA SER A 90 -5.22 0.33 -5.98
C SER A 90 -4.87 -0.56 -4.78
N ALA A 91 -4.32 -1.73 -5.09
CA ALA A 91 -3.69 -2.55 -4.06
C ALA A 91 -2.52 -1.78 -3.40
N PRO A 92 -2.33 -1.96 -2.09
CA PRO A 92 -1.21 -1.34 -1.39
C PRO A 92 0.13 -1.93 -1.86
N ASP A 93 1.10 -1.06 -2.05
CA ASP A 93 2.51 -1.45 -2.20
C ASP A 93 3.12 -1.51 -0.80
N LEU A 94 3.61 -2.67 -0.40
CA LEU A 94 4.04 -2.95 0.95
C LEU A 94 5.56 -2.94 1.04
N ASP A 95 6.08 -1.97 1.77
CA ASP A 95 7.47 -1.93 2.18
C ASP A 95 7.59 -2.28 3.66
N ILE A 96 8.67 -3.00 4.02
CA ILE A 96 9.01 -3.26 5.40
C ILE A 96 9.91 -2.10 5.84
N GLY A 97 9.43 -1.34 6.82
CA GLY A 97 10.20 -0.26 7.46
C GLY A 97 11.21 -0.83 8.47
N ASP A 98 11.17 -0.30 9.68
CA ASP A 98 12.07 -0.74 10.75
C ASP A 98 11.62 -2.08 11.32
N PHE A 99 12.59 -2.97 11.44
CA PHE A 99 12.46 -4.24 12.12
C PHE A 99 13.33 -4.22 13.37
N SER A 100 12.70 -4.24 14.53
CA SER A 100 13.39 -4.29 15.84
C SER A 100 12.88 -5.44 16.68
N GLU A 101 13.60 -5.76 17.76
CA GLU A 101 13.16 -6.77 18.72
C GLU A 101 11.83 -6.36 19.41
N ASP A 102 11.51 -5.07 19.43
CA ASP A 102 10.30 -4.50 20.05
C ASP A 102 9.08 -4.52 19.13
N GLY A 103 9.26 -4.84 17.85
CA GLY A 103 8.15 -4.89 16.89
C GLY A 103 8.57 -4.67 15.45
N ILE A 104 7.58 -4.60 14.57
CA ILE A 104 7.77 -4.38 13.13
C ILE A 104 6.92 -3.21 12.66
N THR A 105 7.48 -2.42 11.75
CA THR A 105 6.77 -1.33 11.09
C THR A 105 6.57 -1.67 9.61
N TYR A 106 5.32 -1.72 9.19
CA TYR A 106 4.94 -1.82 7.79
C TYR A 106 4.69 -0.43 7.22
N VAL A 107 5.14 -0.19 6.02
CA VAL A 107 4.84 1.03 5.26
C VAL A 107 4.07 0.65 4.01
N ALA A 108 2.77 0.91 4.03
CA ALA A 108 1.91 0.68 2.87
C ALA A 108 1.75 1.97 2.07
N THR A 109 2.13 1.95 0.81
CA THR A 109 1.91 3.05 -0.12
C THR A 109 0.71 2.74 -1.00
N VAL A 110 -0.30 3.59 -0.95
CA VAL A 110 -1.59 3.37 -1.61
C VAL A 110 -1.94 4.58 -2.48
N ALA A 111 -2.37 4.34 -3.71
CA ALA A 111 -2.97 5.39 -4.52
C ALA A 111 -4.40 5.64 -4.06
N VAL A 112 -4.73 6.90 -3.82
CA VAL A 112 -6.07 7.34 -3.41
C VAL A 112 -6.69 8.23 -4.47
N LYS A 113 -8.01 8.30 -4.47
CA LYS A 113 -8.74 9.21 -5.34
C LYS A 113 -8.33 10.66 -5.06
N PRO A 114 -7.90 11.42 -6.09
CA PRO A 114 -7.51 12.81 -5.91
C PRO A 114 -8.69 13.69 -5.51
N GLU A 115 -8.45 14.61 -4.56
CA GLU A 115 -9.38 15.70 -4.29
C GLU A 115 -9.36 16.69 -5.46
N VAL A 116 -10.46 16.80 -6.17
CA VAL A 116 -10.60 17.77 -7.26
C VAL A 116 -11.12 19.09 -6.71
N LYS A 117 -10.30 20.13 -6.74
CA LYS A 117 -10.73 21.50 -6.48
C LYS A 117 -11.02 22.16 -7.81
N ILE A 118 -12.30 22.42 -8.08
CA ILE A 118 -12.73 23.14 -9.27
C ILE A 118 -12.32 24.61 -9.10
N GLY A 119 -11.52 25.12 -10.04
CA GLY A 119 -11.18 26.54 -10.12
C GLY A 119 -12.37 27.38 -10.59
N ALA A 120 -12.18 28.68 -10.76
CA ALA A 120 -13.20 29.55 -11.34
C ALA A 120 -13.49 29.14 -12.79
N TYR A 121 -14.67 28.62 -13.04
CA TYR A 121 -15.12 28.17 -14.37
C TYR A 121 -16.20 29.07 -14.96
N THR A 122 -16.67 30.04 -14.17
CA THR A 122 -17.64 31.04 -14.61
C THR A 122 -16.96 32.39 -14.81
N GLY A 123 -17.42 33.17 -15.77
CA GLY A 123 -16.85 34.51 -16.06
C GLY A 123 -15.56 34.45 -16.90
N ILE A 124 -15.26 33.32 -17.50
CA ILE A 124 -14.14 33.22 -18.45
C ILE A 124 -14.53 33.97 -19.72
N SER A 125 -13.85 35.08 -19.98
CA SER A 125 -13.99 35.81 -21.24
C SER A 125 -12.83 35.47 -22.17
N PHE A 126 -13.12 35.21 -23.40
CA PHE A 126 -12.12 35.04 -24.46
C PHE A 126 -12.42 35.99 -25.62
N ALA A 127 -11.38 36.52 -26.22
CA ALA A 127 -11.53 37.33 -27.40
C ALA A 127 -11.88 36.46 -28.59
N LYS A 128 -12.97 36.82 -29.28
CA LYS A 128 -13.33 36.13 -30.52
C LYS A 128 -12.24 36.40 -31.55
N THR A 129 -11.70 35.34 -32.11
CA THR A 129 -10.74 35.49 -33.22
C THR A 129 -11.49 35.97 -34.46
N GLU A 130 -11.21 37.21 -34.91
CA GLU A 130 -11.73 37.73 -36.14
C GLU A 130 -10.77 37.35 -37.27
N TYR A 131 -11.28 36.60 -38.23
CA TYR A 131 -10.55 36.26 -39.44
C TYR A 131 -10.86 37.32 -40.46
N ASN A 132 -9.94 38.25 -40.69
CA ASN A 132 -9.98 39.16 -41.82
C ASN A 132 -9.35 38.47 -43.03
N VAL A 133 -10.19 38.01 -43.94
CA VAL A 133 -9.75 37.51 -45.23
C VAL A 133 -9.47 38.77 -46.10
N LYS A 134 -8.24 38.93 -46.53
CA LYS A 134 -7.88 40.04 -47.46
C LYS A 134 -8.42 39.73 -48.84
N ASP A 135 -8.85 40.77 -49.55
CA ASP A 135 -9.37 40.62 -50.90
C ASP A 135 -8.38 39.94 -51.87
N GLU A 136 -7.08 40.17 -51.67
CA GLU A 136 -5.99 39.50 -52.39
C GLU A 136 -6.00 37.97 -52.23
N ALA A 137 -6.42 37.47 -51.08
CA ALA A 137 -6.50 36.03 -50.81
C ALA A 137 -7.76 35.43 -51.46
N VAL A 138 -8.81 36.21 -51.61
CA VAL A 138 -10.03 35.81 -52.32
C VAL A 138 -9.78 35.75 -53.80
N GLU A 139 -9.09 36.76 -54.40
CA GLU A 139 -8.73 36.79 -55.81
C GLU A 139 -7.81 35.63 -56.19
N ALA A 140 -6.84 35.27 -55.33
CA ALA A 140 -5.92 34.16 -55.59
C ALA A 140 -6.59 32.78 -55.58
N GLU A 141 -7.77 32.64 -54.95
CA GLU A 141 -8.52 31.38 -54.91
C GLU A 141 -9.54 31.25 -56.07
N ILE A 142 -9.80 32.37 -56.80
CA ILE A 142 -10.76 32.41 -57.92
C ILE A 142 -10.03 32.18 -59.28
N GLU A 143 -8.71 32.34 -59.37
CA GLU A 143 -7.90 31.98 -60.54
C GLU A 143 -7.54 30.47 -60.54
#